data_b978283a40b36a0749c053f74a1d8240
#
_entry.id   b978283a40b36a0749c053f74a1d8240
#
_cell.length_a   1.000
_cell.length_b   1.000
_cell.length_c   1.000
_cell.angle_alpha   90.00
_cell.angle_beta   90.00
_cell.angle_gamma   90.00
#
_symmetry.space_group_name_H-M   'P 1'
#
loop_
_entity.id
_entity.type
_entity.pdbx_description
1 polymer ?
#
loop_
_entity_poly.entity_id
_entity_poly.type
_entity_poly.pdbx_seq_one_letter_code
_entity_poly.pdbx_strand_id
1 'polypeptide(L)'
;SLVNVEVDLRRGIPAVDVVGLADGAVKETRERVRSAVINSGFEFPSERVLISLSPADLKKEGAGFDLPVALGILNAKEDSGFIEENVLVMGELELSGRVRAVKGIHAACSTAFDSGIQYAVVPEANFDEACSVHGRKIVGVESLEEAASALKDVTCFGKAFEIKEESSESISFSDEVDENVDGLELPKRLIRAIEIAVAGKHNLLITG
;
A
#
# COMPACT_ATOMS: atom_id res chain seq x y z
N SER A 1 -11.61 3.20 -3.71
CA SER A 1 -12.26 3.11 -2.38
C SER A 1 -11.29 2.55 -1.37
N LEU A 2 -11.26 3.11 -0.16
CA LEU A 2 -10.44 2.65 0.96
C LEU A 2 -11.09 1.46 1.67
N VAL A 3 -10.25 0.58 2.23
CA VAL A 3 -10.67 -0.55 3.05
C VAL A 3 -10.01 -0.41 4.42
N ASN A 4 -10.81 -0.38 5.48
CA ASN A 4 -10.30 -0.44 6.84
C ASN A 4 -9.97 -1.88 7.21
N VAL A 5 -8.80 -2.05 7.84
CA VAL A 5 -8.36 -3.32 8.42
C VAL A 5 -8.38 -3.19 9.93
N GLU A 6 -9.26 -3.94 10.58
CA GLU A 6 -9.40 -3.97 12.03
C GLU A 6 -9.05 -5.37 12.52
N VAL A 7 -8.25 -5.46 13.57
CA VAL A 7 -7.86 -6.73 14.18
C VAL A 7 -8.18 -6.72 15.67
N ASP A 8 -8.85 -7.77 16.14
CA ASP A 8 -9.24 -7.97 17.52
C ASP A 8 -8.75 -9.35 18.03
N LEU A 9 -8.17 -9.37 19.22
CA LEU A 9 -7.71 -10.59 19.87
C LEU A 9 -8.71 -11.02 20.95
N ARG A 10 -9.25 -12.22 20.82
CA ARG A 10 -10.27 -12.77 21.71
C ARG A 10 -9.81 -13.99 22.46
N ARG A 11 -10.18 -14.11 23.72
CA ARG A 11 -9.96 -15.34 24.47
C ARG A 11 -10.72 -16.49 23.82
N GLY A 12 -10.06 -17.62 23.67
CA GLY A 12 -10.69 -18.83 23.10
C GLY A 12 -9.66 -19.77 22.48
N ILE A 13 -10.16 -20.79 21.76
CA ILE A 13 -9.30 -21.71 21.01
C ILE A 13 -8.62 -20.93 19.88
N PRO A 14 -7.28 -21.06 19.71
CA PRO A 14 -6.56 -20.38 18.67
C PRO A 14 -7.18 -20.59 17.29
N ALA A 15 -7.59 -19.53 16.64
CA ALA A 15 -8.16 -19.53 15.30
C ALA A 15 -7.94 -18.15 14.66
N VAL A 16 -7.99 -18.09 13.35
CA VAL A 16 -7.99 -16.84 12.59
C VAL A 16 -9.26 -16.77 11.76
N ASP A 17 -10.12 -15.84 12.10
CA ASP A 17 -11.36 -15.56 11.40
C ASP A 17 -11.20 -14.26 10.60
N VAL A 18 -11.59 -14.28 9.34
CA VAL A 18 -11.56 -13.08 8.47
C VAL A 18 -12.95 -12.78 7.95
N VAL A 19 -13.40 -11.57 8.14
CA VAL A 19 -14.71 -11.09 7.67
C VAL A 19 -14.48 -10.03 6.58
N GLY A 20 -15.28 -10.10 5.52
CA GLY A 20 -15.21 -9.13 4.41
C GLY A 20 -14.39 -9.59 3.21
N LEU A 21 -13.92 -10.83 3.16
CA LEU A 21 -13.31 -11.47 2.00
C LEU A 21 -14.14 -12.67 1.54
N ALA A 22 -13.96 -13.06 0.26
CA ALA A 22 -14.50 -14.32 -0.24
C ALA A 22 -13.77 -15.54 0.39
N ASP A 23 -14.48 -16.63 0.64
CA ASP A 23 -13.99 -17.79 1.41
C ASP A 23 -12.65 -18.37 0.92
N GLY A 24 -12.43 -18.43 -0.41
CA GLY A 24 -11.17 -18.92 -0.97
C GLY A 24 -9.97 -18.02 -0.65
N ALA A 25 -10.14 -16.70 -0.77
CA ALA A 25 -9.10 -15.73 -0.47
C ALA A 25 -8.74 -15.69 1.02
N VAL A 26 -9.75 -15.90 1.90
CA VAL A 26 -9.55 -15.95 3.37
C VAL A 26 -8.52 -17.00 3.76
N LYS A 27 -8.65 -18.21 3.22
CA LYS A 27 -7.76 -19.34 3.58
C LYS A 27 -6.32 -19.05 3.16
N GLU A 28 -6.13 -18.52 1.95
CA GLU A 28 -4.79 -18.21 1.42
C GLU A 28 -4.13 -17.09 2.20
N THR A 29 -4.82 -15.97 2.43
CA THR A 29 -4.31 -14.84 3.22
C THR A 29 -3.92 -15.27 4.63
N ARG A 30 -4.74 -16.08 5.28
CA ARG A 30 -4.46 -16.58 6.63
C ARG A 30 -3.16 -17.37 6.71
N GLU A 31 -2.93 -18.29 5.80
CA GLU A 31 -1.73 -19.13 5.80
C GLU A 31 -0.47 -18.32 5.45
N ARG A 32 -0.57 -17.40 4.47
CA ARG A 32 0.55 -16.51 4.10
C ARG A 32 0.94 -15.59 5.25
N VAL A 33 -0.02 -14.87 5.80
CA VAL A 33 0.22 -13.91 6.89
C VAL A 33 0.78 -14.61 8.12
N ARG A 34 0.22 -15.76 8.52
CA ARG A 34 0.75 -16.52 9.65
C ARG A 34 2.21 -16.91 9.45
N SER A 35 2.54 -17.44 8.27
CA SER A 35 3.91 -17.87 7.95
C SER A 35 4.84 -16.67 7.91
N ALA A 36 4.44 -15.57 7.25
CA ALA A 36 5.23 -14.35 7.15
C ALA A 36 5.56 -13.77 8.53
N VAL A 37 4.58 -13.65 9.43
CA VAL A 37 4.78 -13.15 10.79
C VAL A 37 5.81 -13.99 11.55
N ILE A 38 5.67 -15.32 11.52
CA ILE A 38 6.59 -16.22 12.24
C ILE A 38 7.99 -16.16 11.62
N ASN A 39 8.11 -16.19 10.29
CA ASN A 39 9.40 -16.20 9.60
C ASN A 39 10.12 -14.84 9.67
N SER A 40 9.40 -13.76 9.96
CA SER A 40 9.97 -12.42 10.28
C SER A 40 10.36 -12.30 11.76
N GLY A 41 10.40 -13.38 12.54
CA GLY A 41 10.84 -13.37 13.92
C GLY A 41 9.81 -12.84 14.93
N PHE A 42 8.58 -12.58 14.50
CA PHE A 42 7.50 -12.18 15.41
C PHE A 42 6.75 -13.40 15.95
N GLU A 43 6.22 -13.26 17.16
CA GLU A 43 5.32 -14.28 17.68
C GLU A 43 3.89 -14.08 17.14
N PHE A 44 3.31 -15.13 16.58
CA PHE A 44 1.91 -15.11 16.20
C PHE A 44 1.01 -15.27 17.44
N PRO A 45 -0.12 -14.53 17.57
CA PRO A 45 -1.03 -14.64 18.73
C PRO A 45 -1.48 -16.08 18.98
N SER A 46 -1.50 -16.48 20.25
CA SER A 46 -2.07 -17.76 20.73
C SER A 46 -3.58 -17.64 20.98
N GLU A 47 -4.13 -16.45 20.91
CA GLU A 47 -5.54 -16.13 21.05
C GLU A 47 -6.28 -16.33 19.73
N ARG A 48 -7.60 -16.20 19.78
CA ARG A 48 -8.43 -16.16 18.57
C ARG A 48 -8.31 -14.76 17.93
N VAL A 49 -7.82 -14.70 16.71
CA VAL A 49 -7.65 -13.48 15.91
C VAL A 49 -8.89 -13.26 15.07
N LEU A 50 -9.57 -12.15 15.21
CA LEU A 50 -10.65 -11.72 14.31
C LEU A 50 -10.14 -10.54 13.47
N ILE A 51 -10.21 -10.68 12.15
CA ILE A 51 -9.84 -9.66 11.17
C ILE A 51 -11.10 -9.20 10.46
N SER A 52 -11.35 -7.90 10.45
CA SER A 52 -12.48 -7.28 9.74
C SER A 52 -11.95 -6.36 8.64
N LEU A 53 -12.42 -6.59 7.41
CA LEU A 53 -12.13 -5.76 6.25
C LEU A 53 -13.41 -5.03 5.81
N SER A 54 -13.55 -3.76 6.16
CA SER A 54 -14.74 -2.96 5.89
C SER A 54 -14.50 -1.91 4.80
N PRO A 55 -15.51 -1.55 3.99
CA PRO A 55 -16.86 -2.09 3.95
C PRO A 55 -16.94 -3.48 3.25
N ALA A 56 -17.88 -4.32 3.67
CA ALA A 56 -17.98 -5.72 3.21
C ALA A 56 -18.48 -5.88 1.77
N ASP A 57 -19.20 -4.89 1.23
CA ASP A 57 -19.79 -4.87 -0.10
C ASP A 57 -18.76 -4.60 -1.22
N LEU A 58 -17.57 -4.11 -0.86
CA LEU A 58 -16.50 -3.92 -1.84
C LEU A 58 -15.85 -5.25 -2.18
N LYS A 59 -15.76 -5.55 -3.48
CA LYS A 59 -15.00 -6.68 -3.98
C LYS A 59 -13.52 -6.44 -3.71
N LYS A 60 -12.95 -7.27 -2.84
CA LYS A 60 -11.54 -7.24 -2.48
C LYS A 60 -10.84 -8.37 -3.20
N GLU A 61 -9.96 -8.04 -4.14
CA GLU A 61 -9.21 -9.00 -4.94
C GLU A 61 -7.70 -8.80 -4.73
N GLY A 62 -6.97 -9.90 -4.83
CA GLY A 62 -5.50 -9.89 -4.73
C GLY A 62 -4.96 -9.93 -3.31
N ALA A 63 -3.64 -10.11 -3.23
CA ALA A 63 -2.90 -10.28 -1.98
C ALA A 63 -2.40 -8.96 -1.37
N GLY A 64 -2.81 -7.80 -1.91
CA GLY A 64 -2.38 -6.49 -1.42
C GLY A 64 -2.80 -6.16 0.01
N PHE A 65 -3.70 -6.97 0.60
CA PHE A 65 -4.13 -6.86 2.00
C PHE A 65 -3.27 -7.67 2.98
N ASP A 66 -2.32 -8.49 2.51
CA ASP A 66 -1.52 -9.33 3.39
C ASP A 66 -0.68 -8.50 4.37
N LEU A 67 0.01 -7.48 3.86
CA LEU A 67 0.83 -6.58 4.69
C LEU A 67 0.02 -5.81 5.73
N PRO A 68 -1.09 -5.11 5.41
CA PRO A 68 -1.89 -4.43 6.41
C PRO A 68 -2.53 -5.38 7.42
N VAL A 69 -2.91 -6.59 7.03
CA VAL A 69 -3.43 -7.62 7.95
C VAL A 69 -2.33 -8.07 8.92
N ALA A 70 -1.10 -8.35 8.43
CA ALA A 70 0.02 -8.74 9.29
C ALA A 70 0.35 -7.66 10.31
N LEU A 71 0.45 -6.39 9.87
CA LEU A 71 0.71 -5.25 10.75
C LEU A 71 -0.41 -5.04 11.76
N GLY A 72 -1.68 -5.22 11.36
CA GLY A 72 -2.82 -5.17 12.27
C GLY A 72 -2.74 -6.24 13.37
N ILE A 73 -2.30 -7.47 13.04
CA ILE A 73 -2.10 -8.55 14.01
C ILE A 73 -0.98 -8.20 14.99
N LEU A 74 0.13 -7.66 14.49
CA LEU A 74 1.25 -7.23 15.34
C LEU A 74 0.81 -6.10 16.27
N ASN A 75 0.05 -5.13 15.77
CA ASN A 75 -0.48 -4.03 16.57
C ASN A 75 -1.43 -4.49 17.67
N ALA A 76 -2.28 -5.47 17.37
CA ALA A 76 -3.25 -5.99 18.34
C ALA A 76 -2.61 -6.85 19.46
N LYS A 77 -1.47 -7.52 19.17
CA LYS A 77 -0.79 -8.39 20.13
C LYS A 77 0.03 -7.64 21.17
N GLU A 78 0.74 -6.64 20.71
CA GLU A 78 1.61 -5.82 21.57
C GLU A 78 0.97 -4.44 21.70
N ASP A 79 1.26 -3.77 22.81
CA ASP A 79 1.17 -2.31 22.86
C ASP A 79 2.32 -1.79 22.01
N SER A 80 2.18 -1.99 20.69
CA SER A 80 3.28 -2.01 19.70
C SER A 80 3.93 -0.64 19.53
N GLY A 81 3.29 0.41 20.09
CA GLY A 81 3.70 1.79 19.92
C GLY A 81 3.64 2.25 18.46
N PHE A 82 2.77 1.63 17.64
CA PHE A 82 2.49 2.13 16.30
C PHE A 82 1.85 3.51 16.40
N ILE A 83 2.10 4.34 15.39
CA ILE A 83 1.50 5.66 15.31
C ILE A 83 -0.02 5.54 15.30
N GLU A 84 -0.70 6.45 16.04
CA GLU A 84 -2.17 6.51 16.08
C GLU A 84 -2.78 7.13 14.82
N GLU A 85 -1.95 7.57 13.89
CA GLU A 85 -2.34 8.19 12.63
C GLU A 85 -2.96 7.16 11.67
N ASN A 86 -3.88 7.61 10.83
CA ASN A 86 -4.36 6.80 9.71
C ASN A 86 -3.27 6.67 8.65
N VAL A 87 -2.84 5.45 8.37
CA VAL A 87 -1.79 5.12 7.40
C VAL A 87 -2.36 4.25 6.29
N LEU A 88 -2.11 4.61 5.04
CA LEU A 88 -2.31 3.69 3.94
C LEU A 88 -1.23 2.62 3.99
N VAL A 89 -1.61 1.36 3.98
CA VAL A 89 -0.69 0.22 3.89
C VAL A 89 -1.11 -0.67 2.73
N MET A 90 -0.18 -0.98 1.84
CA MET A 90 -0.40 -1.94 0.74
C MET A 90 0.84 -2.80 0.55
N GLY A 91 0.64 -4.09 0.29
CA GLY A 91 1.72 -5.01 -0.03
C GLY A 91 1.28 -6.47 0.02
N GLU A 92 1.80 -7.28 -0.89
CA GLU A 92 1.68 -8.73 -0.83
C GLU A 92 2.84 -9.30 -0.01
N LEU A 93 2.59 -10.29 0.82
CA LEU A 93 3.62 -10.96 1.63
C LEU A 93 4.00 -12.31 1.02
N GLU A 94 5.30 -12.55 0.90
CA GLU A 94 5.83 -13.89 0.78
C GLU A 94 5.81 -14.61 2.14
N LEU A 95 5.86 -15.94 2.13
CA LEU A 95 5.96 -16.74 3.36
C LEU A 95 7.21 -16.41 4.19
N SER A 96 8.24 -15.87 3.55
CA SER A 96 9.49 -15.41 4.18
C SER A 96 9.34 -14.09 4.94
N GLY A 97 8.24 -13.36 4.78
CA GLY A 97 8.05 -12.01 5.29
C GLY A 97 8.53 -10.90 4.35
N ARG A 98 9.05 -11.22 3.15
CA ARG A 98 9.36 -10.22 2.13
C ARG A 98 8.09 -9.60 1.57
N VAL A 99 8.17 -8.31 1.24
CA VAL A 99 7.07 -7.54 0.64
C VAL A 99 7.23 -7.51 -0.87
N ARG A 100 6.18 -7.90 -1.60
CA ARG A 100 6.12 -7.88 -3.06
C ARG A 100 5.35 -6.67 -3.56
N ALA A 101 5.72 -6.25 -4.77
CA ALA A 101 5.01 -5.22 -5.51
C ALA A 101 3.54 -5.58 -5.73
N VAL A 102 2.69 -4.56 -5.69
CA VAL A 102 1.26 -4.68 -5.98
C VAL A 102 0.87 -3.69 -7.09
N LYS A 103 -0.26 -3.94 -7.74
CA LYS A 103 -0.77 -3.05 -8.79
C LYS A 103 -1.63 -1.93 -8.20
N GLY A 104 -1.61 -0.76 -8.86
CA GLY A 104 -2.51 0.34 -8.57
C GLY A 104 -2.12 1.20 -7.36
N ILE A 105 -0.86 1.24 -7.01
CA ILE A 105 -0.33 2.03 -5.89
C ILE A 105 -0.60 3.52 -6.11
N HIS A 106 -0.37 4.06 -7.31
CA HIS A 106 -0.66 5.46 -7.62
C HIS A 106 -2.12 5.83 -7.30
N ALA A 107 -3.07 5.07 -7.84
CA ALA A 107 -4.50 5.32 -7.60
C ALA A 107 -4.91 5.14 -6.12
N ALA A 108 -4.29 4.18 -5.42
CA ALA A 108 -4.54 3.97 -4.00
C ALA A 108 -3.99 5.13 -3.16
N CYS A 109 -2.77 5.60 -3.43
CA CYS A 109 -2.17 6.75 -2.77
C CYS A 109 -2.98 8.03 -3.03
N SER A 110 -3.35 8.32 -4.28
CA SER A 110 -4.20 9.47 -4.62
C SER A 110 -5.52 9.43 -3.83
N THR A 111 -6.25 8.32 -3.89
CA THR A 111 -7.51 8.16 -3.15
C THR A 111 -7.35 8.35 -1.64
N ALA A 112 -6.29 7.80 -1.05
CA ALA A 112 -6.03 7.88 0.38
C ALA A 112 -5.70 9.33 0.79
N PHE A 113 -4.84 9.98 0.03
CA PHE A 113 -4.42 11.36 0.30
C PHE A 113 -5.55 12.37 0.12
N ASP A 114 -6.40 12.19 -0.89
CA ASP A 114 -7.63 12.97 -1.08
C ASP A 114 -8.62 12.78 0.08
N SER A 115 -8.58 11.63 0.74
CA SER A 115 -9.38 11.34 1.93
C SER A 115 -8.77 11.84 3.24
N GLY A 116 -7.62 12.55 3.19
CA GLY A 116 -6.96 13.16 4.34
C GLY A 116 -5.91 12.28 5.04
N ILE A 117 -5.63 11.08 4.54
CA ILE A 117 -4.52 10.23 5.01
C ILE A 117 -3.20 10.93 4.62
N GLN A 118 -2.22 10.95 5.53
CA GLN A 118 -0.96 11.65 5.30
C GLN A 118 0.24 10.73 5.12
N TYR A 119 0.11 9.47 5.50
CA TYR A 119 1.19 8.50 5.55
C TYR A 119 0.86 7.30 4.67
N ALA A 120 1.85 6.76 3.96
CA ALA A 120 1.71 5.52 3.20
C ALA A 120 2.94 4.61 3.37
N VAL A 121 2.68 3.32 3.62
CA VAL A 121 3.67 2.24 3.60
C VAL A 121 3.39 1.40 2.36
N VAL A 122 4.36 1.35 1.45
CA VAL A 122 4.25 0.67 0.16
C VAL A 122 5.44 -0.26 -0.07
N PRO A 123 5.34 -1.26 -0.95
CA PRO A 123 6.50 -2.04 -1.34
C PRO A 123 7.61 -1.15 -1.93
N GLU A 124 8.87 -1.40 -1.62
CA GLU A 124 10.00 -0.62 -2.17
C GLU A 124 9.96 -0.59 -3.71
N ALA A 125 9.59 -1.70 -4.35
CA ALA A 125 9.43 -1.77 -5.80
C ALA A 125 8.34 -0.85 -6.38
N ASN A 126 7.41 -0.36 -5.55
CA ASN A 126 6.36 0.59 -5.94
C ASN A 126 6.65 2.02 -5.44
N PHE A 127 7.78 2.26 -4.78
CA PHE A 127 8.05 3.54 -4.13
C PHE A 127 8.01 4.72 -5.11
N ASP A 128 8.64 4.58 -6.29
CA ASP A 128 8.65 5.64 -7.30
C ASP A 128 7.25 5.94 -7.87
N GLU A 129 6.43 4.87 -8.07
CA GLU A 129 5.02 5.01 -8.45
C GLU A 129 4.21 5.76 -7.39
N ALA A 130 4.43 5.46 -6.11
CA ALA A 130 3.76 6.13 -5.01
C ALA A 130 4.20 7.59 -4.86
N CYS A 131 5.50 7.89 -5.03
CA CYS A 131 6.05 9.24 -4.93
C CYS A 131 5.60 10.18 -6.06
N SER A 132 5.05 9.66 -7.15
CA SER A 132 4.46 10.49 -8.20
C SER A 132 3.21 11.26 -7.72
N VAL A 133 2.62 10.84 -6.60
CA VAL A 133 1.53 11.56 -5.93
C VAL A 133 2.13 12.57 -4.95
N HIS A 134 2.13 13.85 -5.33
CA HIS A 134 2.84 14.91 -4.62
C HIS A 134 2.38 15.16 -3.17
N GLY A 135 3.34 15.61 -2.34
CA GLY A 135 3.10 16.30 -1.06
C GLY A 135 2.78 15.43 0.13
N ARG A 136 3.16 14.13 0.15
CA ARG A 136 2.82 13.19 1.21
C ARG A 136 4.02 12.41 1.73
N LYS A 137 3.88 11.82 2.91
CA LYS A 137 4.92 11.07 3.61
C LYS A 137 4.79 9.59 3.27
N ILE A 138 5.69 9.09 2.42
CA ILE A 138 5.67 7.73 1.91
C ILE A 138 6.95 7.04 2.35
N VAL A 139 6.85 5.76 2.71
CA VAL A 139 7.99 4.88 2.97
C VAL A 139 7.87 3.62 2.14
N GLY A 140 8.96 3.27 1.42
CA GLY A 140 9.13 1.99 0.76
C GLY A 140 9.69 0.97 1.73
N VAL A 141 9.20 -0.28 1.67
CA VAL A 141 9.65 -1.37 2.53
C VAL A 141 9.86 -2.65 1.74
N GLU A 142 10.89 -3.43 2.11
CA GLU A 142 11.19 -4.72 1.51
C GLU A 142 10.72 -5.90 2.36
N SER A 143 10.43 -5.67 3.65
CA SER A 143 10.07 -6.72 4.61
C SER A 143 9.00 -6.27 5.60
N LEU A 144 8.36 -7.27 6.25
CA LEU A 144 7.41 -7.04 7.34
C LEU A 144 8.09 -6.36 8.56
N GLU A 145 9.37 -6.67 8.81
CA GLU A 145 10.14 -6.07 9.90
C GLU A 145 10.35 -4.58 9.66
N GLU A 146 10.71 -4.19 8.43
CA GLU A 146 10.86 -2.78 8.05
C GLU A 146 9.53 -2.04 8.14
N ALA A 147 8.44 -2.65 7.66
CA ALA A 147 7.11 -2.07 7.74
C ALA A 147 6.67 -1.84 9.20
N ALA A 148 6.90 -2.82 10.09
CA ALA A 148 6.61 -2.68 11.51
C ALA A 148 7.47 -1.60 12.18
N SER A 149 8.74 -1.49 11.79
CA SER A 149 9.65 -0.46 12.29
C SER A 149 9.25 0.93 11.82
N ALA A 150 8.84 1.08 10.56
CA ALA A 150 8.36 2.34 10.01
C ALA A 150 7.12 2.86 10.74
N LEU A 151 6.20 1.99 11.13
CA LEU A 151 5.01 2.39 11.90
C LEU A 151 5.29 2.81 13.35
N LYS A 152 6.47 2.52 13.88
CA LYS A 152 6.89 2.97 15.23
C LYS A 152 7.54 4.35 15.23
N ASP A 153 8.04 4.81 14.10
CA ASP A 153 8.78 6.08 14.00
C ASP A 153 8.34 6.89 12.79
N VAL A 154 7.53 7.90 13.05
CA VAL A 154 7.01 8.83 12.02
C VAL A 154 8.14 9.52 11.25
N THR A 155 9.32 9.63 11.82
CA THR A 155 10.48 10.28 11.15
C THR A 155 11.00 9.45 9.98
N CYS A 156 10.72 8.14 9.92
CA CYS A 156 11.07 7.29 8.79
C CYS A 156 10.37 7.71 7.50
N PHE A 157 9.15 8.24 7.60
CA PHE A 157 8.38 8.70 6.43
C PHE A 157 8.95 9.98 5.80
N GLY A 158 9.72 10.79 6.55
CA GLY A 158 10.39 11.98 6.01
C GLY A 158 11.73 11.69 5.36
N LYS A 159 12.48 10.73 5.88
CA LYS A 159 13.83 10.41 5.38
C LYS A 159 13.82 9.76 4.01
N ALA A 160 12.83 8.94 3.70
CA ALA A 160 12.73 8.29 2.40
C ALA A 160 12.42 9.29 1.27
N PHE A 161 11.70 10.37 1.57
CA PHE A 161 11.39 11.43 0.61
C PHE A 161 12.60 12.33 0.31
N GLU A 162 13.42 12.67 1.34
CA GLU A 162 14.62 13.51 1.17
C GLU A 162 15.73 12.81 0.37
N ILE A 163 15.86 11.50 0.48
CA ILE A 163 16.95 10.75 -0.20
C ILE A 163 16.70 10.62 -1.71
N LYS A 164 15.46 10.66 -2.19
CA LYS A 164 15.17 10.52 -3.63
C LYS A 164 15.00 11.85 -4.39
N GLU A 165 14.86 12.98 -3.71
CA GLU A 165 14.94 14.28 -4.38
C GLU A 165 16.34 14.56 -4.95
N GLU A 166 17.42 13.98 -4.38
CA GLU A 166 18.80 14.16 -4.88
C GLU A 166 19.13 13.31 -6.13
N SER A 167 18.32 12.30 -6.47
CA SER A 167 18.56 11.43 -7.64
C SER A 167 17.68 11.70 -8.86
N SER A 168 16.73 12.63 -8.77
CA SER A 168 16.03 13.11 -9.95
C SER A 168 16.89 14.21 -10.61
N GLU A 169 17.73 13.84 -11.59
CA GLU A 169 18.22 14.79 -12.55
C GLU A 169 17.01 15.56 -13.11
N SER A 170 16.82 16.75 -12.57
CA SER A 170 15.80 17.69 -13.02
C SER A 170 16.13 18.11 -14.44
N ILE A 171 15.59 17.42 -15.42
CA ILE A 171 15.40 17.98 -16.74
C ILE A 171 14.31 19.06 -16.54
N SER A 172 14.77 20.28 -16.30
CA SER A 172 13.92 21.46 -16.25
C SER A 172 13.31 21.70 -17.63
N PHE A 173 12.10 21.21 -17.83
CA PHE A 173 11.20 21.74 -18.84
C PHE A 173 10.11 22.53 -18.11
N SER A 174 10.26 23.84 -18.11
CA SER A 174 9.19 24.78 -17.84
C SER A 174 8.14 24.64 -18.95
N ASP A 175 7.03 24.00 -18.66
CA ASP A 175 5.83 24.17 -19.48
C ASP A 175 4.60 23.98 -18.60
N GLU A 176 3.70 24.95 -18.76
CA GLU A 176 2.41 25.08 -18.09
C GLU A 176 1.60 23.79 -18.17
N VAL A 177 1.04 23.37 -17.03
CA VAL A 177 0.13 22.23 -16.94
C VAL A 177 -1.18 22.67 -17.57
N ASP A 178 -1.51 22.12 -18.72
CA ASP A 178 -2.82 22.28 -19.35
C ASP A 178 -3.82 21.39 -18.62
N GLU A 179 -4.71 22.02 -17.86
CA GLU A 179 -5.77 21.39 -17.05
C GLU A 179 -6.90 20.89 -17.95
N ASN A 180 -6.74 19.81 -18.69
CA ASN A 180 -7.87 19.30 -19.47
C ASN A 180 -7.80 17.81 -19.81
N VAL A 181 -7.71 16.96 -18.80
CA VAL A 181 -8.28 15.61 -18.89
C VAL A 181 -8.85 15.25 -17.51
N ASP A 182 -10.12 15.49 -17.28
CA ASP A 182 -10.97 15.14 -16.13
C ASP A 182 -10.28 14.31 -15.00
N GLY A 183 -9.33 14.91 -14.26
CA GLY A 183 -8.71 14.31 -13.08
C GLY A 183 -7.75 13.15 -13.34
N LEU A 184 -7.31 12.90 -14.58
CA LEU A 184 -6.34 11.85 -14.90
C LEU A 184 -4.94 12.46 -15.06
N GLU A 185 -4.07 12.30 -14.06
CA GLU A 185 -2.65 12.69 -14.17
C GLU A 185 -1.90 11.69 -15.05
N LEU A 186 -1.67 12.06 -16.31
CA LEU A 186 -0.90 11.27 -17.26
C LEU A 186 0.54 11.83 -17.39
N PRO A 187 1.56 10.97 -17.58
CA PRO A 187 2.90 11.44 -17.91
C PRO A 187 2.88 12.36 -19.15
N LYS A 188 3.57 13.50 -19.09
CA LYS A 188 3.62 14.50 -20.20
C LYS A 188 3.94 13.86 -21.57
N ARG A 189 4.84 12.89 -21.61
CA ARG A 189 5.15 12.12 -22.82
C ARG A 189 3.96 11.37 -23.40
N LEU A 190 3.08 10.86 -22.55
CA LEU A 190 1.88 10.13 -22.95
C LEU A 190 0.82 11.11 -23.47
N ILE A 191 0.63 12.24 -22.81
CA ILE A 191 -0.25 13.32 -23.29
C ILE A 191 0.20 13.75 -24.68
N ARG A 192 1.50 14.00 -24.87
CA ARG A 192 2.05 14.37 -26.16
C ARG A 192 1.86 13.32 -27.25
N ALA A 193 2.01 12.05 -26.89
CA ALA A 193 1.74 10.94 -27.82
C ALA A 193 0.25 10.87 -28.22
N ILE A 194 -0.66 11.09 -27.27
CA ILE A 194 -2.10 11.15 -27.51
C ILE A 194 -2.45 12.33 -28.42
N GLU A 195 -1.93 13.52 -28.16
CA GLU A 195 -2.14 14.72 -29.00
C GLU A 195 -1.73 14.49 -30.46
N ILE A 196 -0.51 13.92 -30.66
CA ILE A 196 -0.02 13.61 -31.99
C ILE A 196 -0.90 12.57 -32.69
N ALA A 197 -1.30 11.52 -31.97
CA ALA A 197 -2.17 10.49 -32.53
C ALA A 197 -3.54 11.04 -32.93
N VAL A 198 -4.15 11.87 -32.09
CA VAL A 198 -5.44 12.51 -32.36
C VAL A 198 -5.33 13.49 -33.52
N ALA A 199 -4.34 14.37 -33.53
CA ALA A 199 -4.13 15.35 -34.60
C ALA A 199 -3.85 14.67 -35.95
N GLY A 200 -3.08 13.59 -35.93
CA GLY A 200 -2.76 12.82 -37.14
C GLY A 200 -3.78 11.75 -37.54
N LYS A 201 -4.84 11.56 -36.73
CA LYS A 201 -5.82 10.45 -36.89
C LYS A 201 -5.13 9.08 -36.94
N HIS A 202 -4.10 8.88 -36.11
CA HIS A 202 -3.36 7.64 -36.02
C HIS A 202 -3.90 6.76 -34.88
N ASN A 203 -3.76 5.45 -35.03
CA ASN A 203 -4.01 4.53 -33.94
C ASN A 203 -2.86 4.61 -32.91
N LEU A 204 -3.17 4.63 -31.63
CA LEU A 204 -2.20 4.62 -30.53
C LEU A 204 -2.42 3.33 -29.71
N LEU A 205 -1.36 2.57 -29.51
CA LEU A 205 -1.34 1.42 -28.60
C LEU A 205 -0.48 1.80 -27.39
N ILE A 206 -1.07 1.76 -26.21
CA ILE A 206 -0.38 1.99 -24.94
C ILE A 206 -0.25 0.63 -24.26
N THR A 207 1.00 0.23 -23.95
CA THR A 207 1.32 -0.98 -23.21
C THR A 207 2.03 -0.58 -21.92
N GLY A 208 1.65 -1.20 -20.80
CA GLY A 208 2.23 -0.96 -19.48
C GLY A 208 2.51 -2.27 -18.77
#